data_bfdff8db927c0a969031ca61a95b72b0
#
_entry.id   bfdff8db927c0a969031ca61a95b72b0
#
_cell.length_a   1.000
_cell.length_b   1.000
_cell.length_c   1.000
_cell.angle_alpha   90.00
_cell.angle_beta   90.00
_cell.angle_gamma   90.00
#
_symmetry.space_group_name_H-M   'P 1'
#
loop_
_entity.id
_entity.type
_entity.pdbx_description
1 polymer ?
#
loop_
_entity_poly.entity_id
_entity_poly.type
_entity_poly.pdbx_seq_one_letter_code
_entity_poly.pdbx_strand_id
1 'polypeptide(L)'
;MRKLMVLVAMLMMTVIASAQHEEGDLMVQPKVGLNIATLSDADKAITDLHFGIEAEYMVAENFSLGLGAILSNQGAKYDYYELNANGEDSRNKYTVDLDYVHVPILASYYVLPGLAVKAGVQPGFKMRAKAKIDDRTIDLDELYKMGSQLIGEDIKVNTFDLSIPVGVSYEYRNFVVDARYNWGLLKIMNVGDAFYNRCFMLSLGYKFQLGD
;
A
#
# COMPACT_ATOMS: atom_id res chain seq x y z
N MET A 1 18.22 -2.57 25.88
CA MET A 1 17.16 -1.65 25.46
C MET A 1 17.48 -0.18 25.73
N ARG A 2 17.84 0.25 26.96
CA ARG A 2 18.21 1.64 27.26
C ARG A 2 19.35 2.22 26.38
N LYS A 3 20.41 1.46 26.11
CA LYS A 3 21.55 1.91 25.28
C LYS A 3 21.14 2.11 23.81
N LEU A 4 20.22 1.27 23.30
CA LEU A 4 19.70 1.41 21.94
C LEU A 4 18.80 2.65 21.80
N MET A 5 17.96 2.91 22.82
CA MET A 5 17.13 4.13 22.87
C MET A 5 17.96 5.42 22.94
N VAL A 6 19.07 5.40 23.70
CA VAL A 6 19.98 6.55 23.80
C VAL A 6 20.73 6.74 22.46
N LEU A 7 21.12 5.65 21.78
CA LEU A 7 21.79 5.72 20.48
C LEU A 7 20.86 6.26 19.40
N VAL A 8 19.60 5.81 19.40
CA VAL A 8 18.54 6.31 18.51
C VAL A 8 18.24 7.78 18.82
N ALA A 9 18.15 8.16 20.10
CA ALA A 9 17.96 9.57 20.50
C ALA A 9 19.16 10.46 20.13
N MET A 10 20.39 9.98 20.27
CA MET A 10 21.60 10.70 19.82
C MET A 10 21.64 10.81 18.29
N LEU A 11 21.26 9.77 17.55
CA LEU A 11 21.16 9.81 16.08
C LEU A 11 20.12 10.85 15.63
N MET A 12 19.02 10.97 16.37
CA MET A 12 17.98 11.97 16.08
C MET A 12 18.43 13.40 16.38
N MET A 13 19.31 13.63 17.38
CA MET A 13 19.77 14.98 17.72
C MET A 13 20.80 15.57 16.75
N THR A 14 21.50 14.74 15.98
CA THR A 14 22.51 15.23 15.00
C THR A 14 21.91 15.67 13.66
N VAL A 15 20.57 15.58 13.49
CA VAL A 15 19.87 15.72 12.20
C VAL A 15 19.08 17.02 12.08
N ILE A 16 19.18 17.93 13.07
CA ILE A 16 18.33 19.15 13.15
C ILE A 16 18.58 20.19 12.03
N ALA A 17 19.44 19.95 11.07
CA ALA A 17 19.97 21.02 10.22
C ALA A 17 19.49 21.06 8.75
N SER A 18 18.54 20.24 8.26
CA SER A 18 18.38 20.14 6.81
C SER A 18 16.99 19.85 6.22
N ALA A 19 15.93 19.85 6.98
CA ALA A 19 14.59 19.63 6.45
C ALA A 19 13.63 20.69 6.99
N GLN A 20 13.95 21.96 6.75
CA GLN A 20 13.01 23.07 6.97
C GLN A 20 12.40 23.40 5.62
N HIS A 21 11.12 23.09 5.46
CA HIS A 21 10.32 23.53 4.35
C HIS A 21 9.62 24.83 4.74
N GLU A 22 9.47 25.73 3.76
CA GLU A 22 8.78 26.99 3.95
C GLU A 22 7.34 26.89 3.43
N GLU A 23 6.46 27.74 3.93
CA GLU A 23 5.12 27.88 3.40
C GLU A 23 5.17 28.28 1.91
N GLY A 24 4.44 27.53 1.06
CA GLY A 24 4.46 27.72 -0.38
C GLY A 24 5.39 26.75 -1.13
N ASP A 25 6.25 26.01 -0.45
CA ASP A 25 7.13 25.05 -1.09
C ASP A 25 6.32 23.95 -1.77
N LEU A 26 6.66 23.68 -3.03
CA LEU A 26 6.15 22.56 -3.80
C LEU A 26 7.27 21.53 -4.01
N MET A 27 7.03 20.32 -3.59
CA MET A 27 7.99 19.23 -3.69
C MET A 27 7.41 18.08 -4.49
N VAL A 28 8.28 17.36 -5.21
CA VAL A 28 7.92 16.12 -5.91
C VAL A 28 8.84 15.01 -5.44
N GLN A 29 8.25 13.87 -5.09
CA GLN A 29 8.93 12.74 -4.51
C GLN A 29 8.66 11.46 -5.31
N PRO A 30 9.51 11.04 -6.25
CA PRO A 30 9.54 9.66 -6.70
C PRO A 30 9.90 8.73 -5.53
N LYS A 31 9.26 7.57 -5.48
CA LYS A 31 9.43 6.58 -4.41
C LYS A 31 9.32 5.15 -4.93
N VAL A 32 10.00 4.26 -4.25
CA VAL A 32 9.95 2.82 -4.44
C VAL A 32 9.93 2.15 -3.06
N GLY A 33 9.29 0.99 -2.95
CA GLY A 33 9.25 0.31 -1.67
C GLY A 33 8.62 -1.08 -1.73
N LEU A 34 8.36 -1.60 -0.56
CA LEU A 34 7.76 -2.92 -0.35
C LEU A 34 6.34 -2.77 0.21
N ASN A 35 5.44 -3.57 -0.33
CA ASN A 35 4.11 -3.81 0.21
C ASN A 35 4.12 -5.12 0.99
N ILE A 36 3.50 -5.12 2.16
CA ILE A 36 3.08 -6.33 2.85
C ILE A 36 1.55 -6.25 2.88
N ALA A 37 0.92 -6.92 1.91
CA ALA A 37 -0.52 -6.86 1.70
C ALA A 37 -1.19 -8.16 2.13
N THR A 38 -2.39 -8.03 2.66
CA THR A 38 -3.25 -9.17 3.00
C THR A 38 -4.71 -8.77 2.76
N LEU A 39 -5.55 -9.78 2.64
CA LEU A 39 -7.01 -9.62 2.70
C LEU A 39 -7.49 -9.98 4.10
N SER A 40 -8.65 -9.42 4.49
CA SER A 40 -9.21 -9.70 5.79
C SER A 40 -9.43 -11.16 6.00
N ASP A 41 -9.30 -12.10 6.34
CA ASP A 41 -9.53 -13.54 6.45
C ASP A 41 -8.57 -14.40 5.61
N ALA A 42 -7.46 -13.80 5.12
CA ALA A 42 -6.45 -14.55 4.40
C ALA A 42 -5.46 -15.24 5.36
N ASP A 43 -4.99 -16.40 4.97
CA ASP A 43 -4.03 -17.17 5.77
C ASP A 43 -2.67 -16.49 5.86
N LYS A 44 -2.23 -15.84 4.77
CA LYS A 44 -0.91 -15.21 4.71
C LYS A 44 -0.90 -13.96 3.83
N ALA A 45 -0.09 -13.00 4.27
CA ALA A 45 0.24 -11.82 3.48
C ALA A 45 1.14 -12.16 2.28
N ILE A 46 1.05 -11.34 1.25
CA ILE A 46 2.04 -11.28 0.16
C ILE A 46 2.97 -10.09 0.37
N THR A 47 4.20 -10.22 -0.12
CA THR A 47 5.16 -9.12 -0.14
C THR A 47 5.53 -8.87 -1.59
N ASP A 48 5.37 -7.63 -2.03
CA ASP A 48 5.66 -7.21 -3.40
C ASP A 48 6.20 -5.78 -3.43
N LEU A 49 6.60 -5.33 -4.61
CA LEU A 49 7.11 -3.99 -4.83
C LEU A 49 5.98 -3.00 -5.12
N HIS A 50 6.21 -1.75 -4.73
CA HIS A 50 5.45 -0.62 -5.25
C HIS A 50 6.40 0.48 -5.70
N PHE A 51 5.93 1.30 -6.61
CA PHE A 51 6.62 2.50 -7.04
C PHE A 51 5.61 3.58 -7.41
N GLY A 52 6.02 4.82 -7.27
CA GLY A 52 5.13 5.94 -7.54
C GLY A 52 5.80 7.28 -7.42
N ILE A 53 4.98 8.30 -7.52
CA ILE A 53 5.36 9.69 -7.37
C ILE A 53 4.32 10.38 -6.48
N GLU A 54 4.77 11.22 -5.57
CA GLU A 54 3.91 12.09 -4.75
C GLU A 54 4.37 13.54 -4.91
N ALA A 55 3.43 14.46 -5.10
CA ALA A 55 3.64 15.89 -4.98
C ALA A 55 3.15 16.33 -3.59
N GLU A 56 3.90 17.22 -2.94
CA GLU A 56 3.60 17.73 -1.60
C GLU A 56 3.73 19.26 -1.62
N TYR A 57 2.69 19.95 -1.15
CA TYR A 57 2.65 21.40 -1.06
C TYR A 57 2.57 21.84 0.40
N MET A 58 3.49 22.70 0.83
CA MET A 58 3.51 23.24 2.17
C MET A 58 2.47 24.35 2.32
N VAL A 59 1.42 24.08 3.08
CA VAL A 59 0.34 25.03 3.38
C VAL A 59 0.71 25.93 4.56
N ALA A 60 1.58 25.44 5.44
CA ALA A 60 2.19 26.15 6.55
C ALA A 60 3.54 25.50 6.86
N GLU A 61 4.38 26.13 7.66
CA GLU A 61 5.72 25.64 8.02
C GLU A 61 5.75 24.19 8.52
N ASN A 62 4.67 23.72 9.14
CA ASN A 62 4.57 22.40 9.74
C ASN A 62 3.42 21.55 9.17
N PHE A 63 2.73 22.01 8.12
CA PHE A 63 1.58 21.32 7.54
C PHE A 63 1.62 21.32 6.02
N SER A 64 1.45 20.15 5.43
CA SER A 64 1.41 19.98 3.98
C SER A 64 0.22 19.17 3.52
N LEU A 65 -0.13 19.34 2.24
CA LEU A 65 -1.06 18.52 1.49
C LEU A 65 -0.32 17.82 0.37
N GLY A 66 -0.57 16.54 0.22
CA GLY A 66 0.05 15.69 -0.79
C GLY A 66 -0.95 15.01 -1.70
N LEU A 67 -0.55 14.83 -2.95
CA LEU A 67 -1.26 14.07 -3.97
C LEU A 67 -0.27 13.16 -4.68
N GLY A 68 -0.63 11.91 -4.92
CA GLY A 68 0.29 10.97 -5.56
C GLY A 68 -0.38 10.03 -6.56
N ALA A 69 0.47 9.25 -7.21
CA ALA A 69 0.11 8.10 -8.01
C ALA A 69 1.09 6.96 -7.68
N ILE A 70 0.56 5.83 -7.22
CA ILE A 70 1.35 4.67 -6.79
C ILE A 70 0.83 3.43 -7.50
N LEU A 71 1.73 2.73 -8.17
CA LEU A 71 1.49 1.40 -8.72
C LEU A 71 1.89 0.37 -7.68
N SER A 72 0.99 -0.50 -7.29
CA SER A 72 1.25 -1.51 -6.28
C SER A 72 0.52 -2.82 -6.59
N ASN A 73 1.20 -3.93 -6.31
CA ASN A 73 0.57 -5.23 -6.27
C ASN A 73 0.13 -5.52 -4.84
N GLN A 74 -1.12 -5.96 -4.69
CA GLN A 74 -1.74 -6.35 -3.42
C GLN A 74 -2.39 -7.72 -3.57
N GLY A 75 -2.80 -8.32 -2.48
CA GLY A 75 -3.48 -9.60 -2.51
C GLY A 75 -3.20 -10.44 -1.28
N ALA A 76 -3.35 -11.75 -1.42
CA ALA A 76 -3.14 -12.68 -0.32
C ALA A 76 -2.84 -14.11 -0.81
N LYS A 77 -2.32 -14.91 0.11
CA LYS A 77 -2.15 -16.35 -0.08
C LYS A 77 -3.15 -17.10 0.77
N TYR A 78 -3.72 -18.12 0.17
CA TYR A 78 -4.64 -19.03 0.81
C TYR A 78 -4.11 -20.45 0.74
N ASP A 79 -4.25 -21.20 1.82
CA ASP A 79 -3.96 -22.61 1.87
C ASP A 79 -5.28 -23.39 1.73
N TYR A 80 -5.34 -24.38 0.84
CA TYR A 80 -6.48 -25.29 0.74
C TYR A 80 -6.02 -26.75 0.78
N TYR A 81 -6.88 -27.61 1.29
CA TYR A 81 -6.60 -29.03 1.41
C TYR A 81 -7.40 -29.79 0.36
N GLU A 82 -6.72 -30.65 -0.38
CA GLU A 82 -7.32 -31.53 -1.37
C GLU A 82 -6.96 -32.97 -1.02
N LEU A 83 -7.94 -33.87 -1.05
CA LEU A 83 -7.68 -35.29 -0.91
C LEU A 83 -7.04 -35.79 -2.21
N ASN A 84 -5.82 -36.30 -2.13
CA ASN A 84 -5.19 -36.94 -3.26
C ASN A 84 -5.89 -38.29 -3.58
N ALA A 85 -5.55 -38.89 -4.71
CA ALA A 85 -6.15 -40.18 -5.15
C ALA A 85 -5.93 -41.32 -4.14
N ASN A 86 -5.02 -41.16 -3.17
CA ASN A 86 -4.74 -42.12 -2.11
C ASN A 86 -5.49 -41.85 -0.81
N GLY A 87 -6.32 -40.79 -0.77
CA GLY A 87 -7.08 -40.40 0.41
C GLY A 87 -6.25 -39.64 1.47
N GLU A 88 -5.07 -39.15 1.11
CA GLU A 88 -4.22 -38.31 2.00
C GLU A 88 -4.47 -36.83 1.75
N ASP A 89 -4.45 -36.03 2.80
CA ASP A 89 -4.57 -34.59 2.72
C ASP A 89 -3.34 -33.96 2.04
N SER A 90 -3.53 -33.40 0.85
CA SER A 90 -2.52 -32.60 0.15
C SER A 90 -2.81 -31.13 0.39
N ARG A 91 -1.83 -30.42 0.98
CA ARG A 91 -1.92 -28.97 1.21
C ARG A 91 -1.46 -28.23 -0.02
N ASN A 92 -2.40 -27.63 -0.73
CA ASN A 92 -2.16 -26.80 -1.89
C ASN A 92 -2.28 -25.31 -1.54
N LYS A 93 -1.72 -24.45 -2.37
CA LYS A 93 -1.72 -23.01 -2.16
C LYS A 93 -2.21 -22.31 -3.42
N TYR A 94 -3.01 -21.28 -3.22
CA TYR A 94 -3.25 -20.32 -4.30
C TYR A 94 -2.97 -18.90 -3.82
N THR A 95 -2.51 -18.09 -4.77
CA THR A 95 -2.22 -16.68 -4.52
C THR A 95 -3.16 -15.83 -5.34
N VAL A 96 -3.80 -14.87 -4.72
CA VAL A 96 -4.56 -13.82 -5.39
C VAL A 96 -3.65 -12.61 -5.51
N ASP A 97 -3.41 -12.17 -6.74
CA ASP A 97 -2.63 -10.99 -7.09
C ASP A 97 -3.56 -9.92 -7.69
N LEU A 98 -3.57 -8.73 -7.11
CA LEU A 98 -4.39 -7.60 -7.51
C LEU A 98 -3.49 -6.39 -7.79
N ASP A 99 -3.37 -6.00 -9.05
CA ASP A 99 -2.62 -4.80 -9.45
C ASP A 99 -3.52 -3.56 -9.35
N TYR A 100 -3.04 -2.55 -8.63
CA TYR A 100 -3.74 -1.28 -8.44
C TYR A 100 -2.90 -0.08 -8.85
N VAL A 101 -3.61 0.95 -9.34
CA VAL A 101 -3.14 2.34 -9.30
C VAL A 101 -3.84 3.02 -8.13
N HIS A 102 -3.09 3.46 -7.15
CA HIS A 102 -3.59 4.23 -6.02
C HIS A 102 -3.31 5.71 -6.20
N VAL A 103 -4.25 6.54 -5.78
CA VAL A 103 -4.13 8.01 -5.79
C VAL A 103 -4.23 8.52 -4.36
N PRO A 104 -3.14 8.46 -3.56
CA PRO A 104 -3.15 8.97 -2.20
C PRO A 104 -3.34 10.50 -2.18
N ILE A 105 -4.26 10.95 -1.36
CA ILE A 105 -4.49 12.35 -0.98
C ILE A 105 -4.20 12.43 0.52
N LEU A 106 -3.13 13.10 0.88
CA LEU A 106 -2.55 13.07 2.23
C LEU A 106 -2.51 14.45 2.85
N ALA A 107 -2.74 14.50 4.15
CA ALA A 107 -2.34 15.59 5.01
C ALA A 107 -1.14 15.11 5.83
N SER A 108 -0.08 15.92 5.91
CA SER A 108 1.11 15.63 6.69
C SER A 108 1.33 16.75 7.71
N TYR A 109 1.63 16.34 8.94
CA TYR A 109 1.99 17.27 10.02
C TYR A 109 3.39 16.95 10.50
N TYR A 110 4.28 17.92 10.37
CA TYR A 110 5.67 17.82 10.79
C TYR A 110 5.78 18.10 12.29
N VAL A 111 5.92 17.02 13.07
CA VAL A 111 6.04 17.08 14.53
C VAL A 111 7.43 17.49 14.99
N LEU A 112 8.44 17.26 14.15
CA LEU A 112 9.83 17.68 14.30
C LEU A 112 10.39 17.93 12.88
N PRO A 113 11.49 18.68 12.73
CA PRO A 113 12.16 18.82 11.45
C PRO A 113 12.44 17.46 10.81
N GLY A 114 11.89 17.24 9.62
CA GLY A 114 11.98 16.00 8.88
C GLY A 114 11.06 14.86 9.33
N LEU A 115 10.45 14.90 10.50
CA LEU A 115 9.56 13.85 11.00
C LEU A 115 8.09 14.27 10.84
N ALA A 116 7.36 13.63 9.96
CA ALA A 116 5.94 13.91 9.75
C ALA A 116 5.06 12.68 10.10
N VAL A 117 3.88 12.96 10.65
CA VAL A 117 2.76 12.02 10.68
C VAL A 117 1.84 12.33 9.52
N LYS A 118 1.33 11.29 8.87
CA LYS A 118 0.54 11.40 7.65
C LYS A 118 -0.78 10.65 7.79
N ALA A 119 -1.84 11.24 7.30
CA ALA A 119 -3.13 10.58 7.18
C ALA A 119 -3.89 11.13 5.96
N GLY A 120 -4.87 10.35 5.45
CA GLY A 120 -5.63 10.82 4.30
C GLY A 120 -6.63 9.82 3.78
N VAL A 121 -6.91 9.94 2.49
CA VAL A 121 -7.73 9.00 1.73
C VAL A 121 -6.97 8.55 0.50
N GLN A 122 -7.16 7.30 0.12
CA GLN A 122 -6.45 6.71 -1.01
C GLN A 122 -7.42 5.90 -1.88
N PRO A 123 -8.05 6.54 -2.88
CA PRO A 123 -8.71 5.84 -3.96
C PRO A 123 -7.75 4.90 -4.67
N GLY A 124 -8.23 3.71 -5.01
CA GLY A 124 -7.50 2.69 -5.76
C GLY A 124 -8.32 2.21 -6.95
N PHE A 125 -7.65 2.01 -8.08
CA PHE A 125 -8.25 1.51 -9.30
C PHE A 125 -7.56 0.21 -9.68
N LYS A 126 -8.32 -0.90 -9.66
CA LYS A 126 -7.81 -2.20 -10.06
C LYS A 126 -7.50 -2.20 -11.56
N MET A 127 -6.31 -2.61 -11.91
CA MET A 127 -5.88 -2.81 -13.28
C MET A 127 -6.00 -4.26 -13.71
N ARG A 128 -5.66 -5.18 -12.82
CA ARG A 128 -5.71 -6.63 -13.08
C ARG A 128 -6.01 -7.39 -11.81
N ALA A 129 -6.68 -8.55 -11.97
CA ALA A 129 -6.92 -9.52 -10.92
C ALA A 129 -6.57 -10.91 -11.42
N LYS A 130 -5.63 -11.59 -10.77
CA LYS A 130 -5.16 -12.92 -11.16
C LYS A 130 -5.14 -13.85 -9.96
N ALA A 131 -5.42 -15.13 -10.21
CA ALA A 131 -5.15 -16.19 -9.27
C ALA A 131 -4.02 -17.08 -9.81
N LYS A 132 -3.05 -17.40 -8.98
CA LYS A 132 -2.01 -18.39 -9.26
C LYS A 132 -2.29 -19.63 -8.43
N ILE A 133 -2.52 -20.74 -9.11
CA ILE A 133 -2.76 -22.07 -8.53
C ILE A 133 -1.68 -22.97 -9.11
N ASP A 134 -0.75 -23.41 -8.28
CA ASP A 134 0.46 -24.11 -8.71
C ASP A 134 1.18 -23.33 -9.83
N ASP A 135 1.41 -23.94 -10.99
CA ASP A 135 2.05 -23.32 -12.16
C ASP A 135 1.07 -22.62 -13.12
N ARG A 136 -0.21 -22.57 -12.78
CA ARG A 136 -1.25 -21.98 -13.63
C ARG A 136 -1.62 -20.59 -13.14
N THR A 137 -1.67 -19.64 -14.06
CA THR A 137 -2.20 -18.30 -13.81
C THR A 137 -3.55 -18.18 -14.48
N ILE A 138 -4.56 -17.81 -13.73
CA ILE A 138 -5.95 -17.65 -14.19
C ILE A 138 -6.29 -16.17 -14.03
N ASP A 139 -6.88 -15.56 -15.07
CA ASP A 139 -7.46 -14.23 -14.98
C ASP A 139 -8.81 -14.33 -14.24
N LEU A 140 -8.92 -13.64 -13.10
CA LEU A 140 -10.11 -13.69 -12.27
C LEU A 140 -11.29 -12.96 -12.93
N ASP A 141 -11.02 -11.89 -13.68
CA ASP A 141 -12.08 -11.14 -14.35
C ASP A 141 -12.73 -11.99 -15.46
N GLU A 142 -11.93 -12.76 -16.22
CA GLU A 142 -12.45 -13.70 -17.21
C GLU A 142 -13.19 -14.88 -16.56
N LEU A 143 -12.61 -15.46 -15.51
CA LEU A 143 -13.20 -16.57 -14.78
C LEU A 143 -14.58 -16.21 -14.21
N TYR A 144 -14.68 -15.07 -13.54
CA TYR A 144 -15.94 -14.60 -12.96
C TYR A 144 -16.96 -14.20 -14.02
N LYS A 145 -16.51 -13.65 -15.16
CA LYS A 145 -17.41 -13.37 -16.29
C LYS A 145 -18.04 -14.64 -16.87
N MET A 146 -17.25 -15.71 -17.04
CA MET A 146 -17.80 -17.00 -17.47
C MET A 146 -18.73 -17.60 -16.42
N GLY A 147 -18.36 -17.56 -15.14
CA GLY A 147 -19.20 -18.03 -14.04
C GLY A 147 -20.53 -17.26 -13.95
N SER A 148 -20.50 -15.96 -14.10
CA SER A 148 -21.70 -15.11 -14.11
C SER A 148 -22.70 -15.48 -15.22
N GLN A 149 -22.18 -15.85 -16.40
CA GLN A 149 -23.02 -16.29 -17.51
C GLN A 149 -23.70 -17.65 -17.26
N LEU A 150 -23.04 -18.53 -16.49
CA LEU A 150 -23.58 -19.86 -16.18
C LEU A 150 -24.58 -19.82 -15.02
N ILE A 151 -24.37 -18.95 -14.04
CA ILE A 151 -25.19 -18.90 -12.81
C ILE A 151 -26.29 -17.86 -12.91
N GLY A 152 -26.13 -16.85 -13.80
CA GLY A 152 -27.08 -15.75 -13.95
C GLY A 152 -26.91 -14.64 -12.89
N GLU A 153 -25.82 -14.65 -12.12
CA GLU A 153 -25.44 -13.62 -11.15
C GLU A 153 -24.20 -12.87 -11.61
N ASP A 154 -24.17 -11.53 -11.46
CA ASP A 154 -23.00 -10.69 -11.81
C ASP A 154 -21.93 -10.80 -10.71
N ILE A 155 -20.99 -11.74 -10.85
CA ILE A 155 -19.87 -11.93 -9.95
C ILE A 155 -18.64 -11.23 -10.52
N LYS A 156 -18.03 -10.32 -9.75
CA LYS A 156 -16.85 -9.58 -10.18
C LYS A 156 -15.97 -9.12 -9.03
N VAL A 157 -14.68 -8.96 -9.32
CA VAL A 157 -13.76 -8.21 -8.47
C VAL A 157 -13.99 -6.72 -8.71
N ASN A 158 -14.29 -5.96 -7.67
CA ASN A 158 -14.56 -4.54 -7.78
C ASN A 158 -13.37 -3.80 -8.38
N THR A 159 -13.65 -2.88 -9.30
CA THR A 159 -12.63 -2.08 -9.97
C THR A 159 -12.12 -0.94 -9.10
N PHE A 160 -12.97 -0.46 -8.19
CA PHE A 160 -12.66 0.65 -7.30
C PHE A 160 -12.45 0.17 -5.87
N ASP A 161 -11.38 0.64 -5.25
CA ASP A 161 -11.07 0.47 -3.83
C ASP A 161 -10.90 1.84 -3.17
N LEU A 162 -11.11 1.90 -1.86
CA LEU A 162 -10.88 3.08 -1.05
C LEU A 162 -10.25 2.67 0.25
N SER A 163 -9.15 3.31 0.60
CA SER A 163 -8.46 3.06 1.87
C SER A 163 -8.16 4.35 2.63
N ILE A 164 -7.94 4.21 3.93
CA ILE A 164 -7.42 5.26 4.81
C ILE A 164 -5.95 4.94 5.07
N PRO A 165 -5.01 5.66 4.47
CA PRO A 165 -3.60 5.63 4.80
C PRO A 165 -3.34 6.37 6.11
N VAL A 166 -2.58 5.74 7.01
CA VAL A 166 -2.02 6.37 8.20
C VAL A 166 -0.55 5.97 8.29
N GLY A 167 0.33 6.92 8.54
CA GLY A 167 1.75 6.62 8.53
C GLY A 167 2.63 7.69 9.13
N VAL A 168 3.92 7.42 9.04
CA VAL A 168 4.98 8.35 9.47
C VAL A 168 6.03 8.39 8.37
N SER A 169 6.65 9.54 8.19
CA SER A 169 7.80 9.68 7.30
C SER A 169 8.91 10.43 8.00
N TYR A 170 10.13 10.05 7.65
CA TYR A 170 11.33 10.72 8.11
C TYR A 170 12.16 11.15 6.91
N GLU A 171 12.44 12.44 6.87
CA GLU A 171 13.25 13.08 5.83
C GLU A 171 14.63 13.44 6.39
N TYR A 172 15.65 13.01 5.69
CA TYR A 172 17.03 13.40 5.92
C TYR A 172 17.61 14.02 4.66
N ARG A 173 17.84 15.33 4.68
CA ARG A 173 18.11 16.12 3.47
C ARG A 173 16.95 15.95 2.49
N ASN A 174 17.20 15.26 1.37
CA ASN A 174 16.21 15.00 0.34
C ASN A 174 15.70 13.54 0.34
N PHE A 175 16.33 12.66 1.13
CA PHE A 175 15.88 11.27 1.23
C PHE A 175 14.77 11.12 2.24
N VAL A 176 13.72 10.40 1.85
CA VAL A 176 12.55 10.17 2.70
C VAL A 176 12.34 8.67 2.87
N VAL A 177 12.27 8.24 4.11
CA VAL A 177 11.73 6.92 4.47
C VAL A 177 10.30 7.13 4.95
N ASP A 178 9.35 6.40 4.34
CA ASP A 178 7.92 6.52 4.63
C ASP A 178 7.39 5.12 5.00
N ALA A 179 6.75 5.01 6.15
CA ALA A 179 6.08 3.80 6.62
C ALA A 179 4.59 4.11 6.78
N ARG A 180 3.74 3.35 6.07
CA ARG A 180 2.32 3.63 5.94
C ARG A 180 1.50 2.37 6.05
N TYR A 181 0.39 2.43 6.77
CA TYR A 181 -0.63 1.39 6.80
C TYR A 181 -1.89 1.88 6.09
N ASN A 182 -2.34 1.13 5.11
CA ASN A 182 -3.54 1.41 4.33
C ASN A 182 -4.67 0.49 4.80
N TRP A 183 -5.71 1.07 5.33
CA TRP A 183 -6.89 0.37 5.82
C TRP A 183 -8.00 0.44 4.77
N GLY A 184 -8.24 -0.67 4.06
CA GLY A 184 -9.31 -0.78 3.06
C GLY A 184 -10.70 -0.67 3.67
N LEU A 185 -11.54 0.13 3.05
CA LEU A 185 -12.92 0.40 3.47
C LEU A 185 -13.95 -0.33 2.63
N LEU A 186 -13.61 -0.68 1.38
CA LEU A 186 -14.53 -1.29 0.44
C LEU A 186 -14.26 -2.78 0.28
N LYS A 187 -15.31 -3.52 0.00
CA LYS A 187 -15.22 -4.94 -0.33
C LYS A 187 -14.55 -5.13 -1.69
N ILE A 188 -13.67 -6.12 -1.77
CA ILE A 188 -12.98 -6.47 -3.01
C ILE A 188 -13.91 -7.16 -4.00
N MET A 189 -14.86 -7.97 -3.50
CA MET A 189 -15.84 -8.68 -4.31
C MET A 189 -17.24 -8.18 -4.02
N ASN A 190 -18.10 -8.20 -5.05
CA ASN A 190 -19.50 -7.81 -4.92
C ASN A 190 -20.40 -8.90 -4.34
N VAL A 191 -19.93 -10.15 -4.29
CA VAL A 191 -20.67 -11.33 -3.82
C VAL A 191 -19.83 -12.10 -2.81
N GLY A 192 -20.46 -12.74 -1.84
CA GLY A 192 -19.82 -13.56 -0.81
C GLY A 192 -19.37 -12.76 0.43
N ASP A 193 -18.44 -13.33 1.16
CA ASP A 193 -17.90 -12.72 2.37
C ASP A 193 -17.19 -11.39 2.11
N ALA A 194 -17.16 -10.53 3.12
CA ALA A 194 -16.62 -9.18 3.00
C ALA A 194 -15.09 -9.20 3.15
N PHE A 195 -14.35 -9.30 2.04
CA PHE A 195 -12.90 -9.17 2.04
C PHE A 195 -12.48 -7.71 1.82
N TYR A 196 -11.57 -7.22 2.67
CA TYR A 196 -11.01 -5.88 2.63
C TYR A 196 -9.51 -5.92 2.44
N ASN A 197 -8.97 -5.00 1.64
CA ASN A 197 -7.52 -4.83 1.51
C ASN A 197 -6.93 -4.26 2.79
N ARG A 198 -5.78 -4.81 3.19
CA ARG A 198 -4.93 -4.28 4.26
C ARG A 198 -3.50 -4.33 3.78
N CYS A 199 -2.82 -3.19 3.79
CA CYS A 199 -1.48 -3.12 3.24
C CYS A 199 -0.58 -2.24 4.10
N PHE A 200 0.52 -2.81 4.57
CA PHE A 200 1.64 -2.05 5.12
C PHE A 200 2.63 -1.75 3.99
N MET A 201 3.00 -0.49 3.85
CA MET A 201 3.95 0.00 2.84
C MET A 201 5.16 0.60 3.52
N LEU A 202 6.35 0.20 3.07
CA LEU A 202 7.62 0.81 3.45
C LEU A 202 8.31 1.32 2.20
N SER A 203 8.55 2.62 2.11
CA SER A 203 9.08 3.27 0.91
C SER A 203 10.34 4.06 1.20
N LEU A 204 11.19 4.12 0.20
CA LEU A 204 12.28 5.07 0.09
C LEU A 204 11.99 6.02 -1.08
N GLY A 205 12.08 7.31 -0.84
CA GLY A 205 11.87 8.34 -1.84
C GLY A 205 12.98 9.40 -1.81
N TYR A 206 12.95 10.25 -2.82
CA TYR A 206 13.81 11.42 -2.89
C TYR A 206 12.95 12.63 -3.24
N LYS A 207 13.00 13.69 -2.42
CA LYS A 207 12.27 14.93 -2.63
C LYS A 207 13.07 15.91 -3.48
N PHE A 208 12.42 16.39 -4.50
CA PHE A 208 12.88 17.52 -5.32
C PHE A 208 11.99 18.73 -5.00
N GLN A 209 12.58 19.83 -4.56
CA GLN A 209 11.87 21.10 -4.44
C GLN A 209 11.69 21.68 -5.85
N LEU A 210 10.47 22.11 -6.18
CA LEU A 210 10.12 22.73 -7.45
C LEU A 210 9.89 24.24 -7.18
N GLY A 211 10.72 25.06 -7.80
CA GLY A 211 10.70 26.52 -7.66
C GLY A 211 11.77 27.02 -6.68
N ASP A 212 12.33 28.13 -7.01
CA ASP A 212 13.16 29.00 -6.17
C ASP A 212 12.25 30.03 -5.51
#